data_76fbcbaf578ab5a00609fb43eb56175b
#
_entry.id   76fbcbaf578ab5a00609fb43eb56175b
#
_cell.length_a   1.000
_cell.length_b   1.000
_cell.length_c   1.000
_cell.angle_alpha   90.00
_cell.angle_beta   90.00
_cell.angle_gamma   90.00
#
_symmetry.space_group_name_H-M   'P 1'
#
loop_
_entity.id
_entity.type
_entity.pdbx_description
1 polymer ?
#
loop_
_entity_poly.entity_id
_entity_poly.type
_entity_poly.pdbx_seq_one_letter_code
_entity_poly.pdbx_strand_id
1 'polypeptide(L)'
;MKQNILALYLIKFSKWFSLVMPIIVLFYEDHGLGLQDVFILKSVYSVAAVTLEIPSGYLADVWGRKKCLILGCILFFGGYLCYSFTSTFTAFLFAEILLGTGQTLVNGADSALLYDTTVRYKKEELYLRYEGRITMIGNFAEAIAGIFGGLLAAYSLRLPFYAQAFVAFIGIPAAFALQEFNTKSKVQNPVSEILRILKY
;
A
#
# COMPACT_ATOMS: atom_id res chain seq x y z
N MET A 1 10.77 19.81 -0.44
CA MET A 1 9.56 19.64 -1.27
C MET A 1 9.76 18.64 -2.40
N LYS A 2 10.64 18.90 -3.39
CA LYS A 2 10.82 17.99 -4.55
C LYS A 2 11.13 16.54 -4.14
N GLN A 3 11.98 16.35 -3.13
CA GLN A 3 12.34 15.02 -2.62
C GLN A 3 11.13 14.25 -2.08
N ASN A 4 10.29 14.87 -1.24
CA ASN A 4 9.09 14.22 -0.72
C ASN A 4 8.09 13.88 -1.82
N ILE A 5 7.89 14.80 -2.77
CA ILE A 5 6.98 14.56 -3.90
C ILE A 5 7.48 13.39 -4.75
N LEU A 6 8.78 13.34 -5.07
CA LEU A 6 9.36 12.23 -5.84
C LEU A 6 9.24 10.90 -5.08
N ALA A 7 9.55 10.90 -3.78
CA ALA A 7 9.44 9.70 -2.96
C ALA A 7 7.98 9.21 -2.88
N LEU A 8 7.00 10.10 -2.71
CA LEU A 8 5.58 9.74 -2.73
C LEU A 8 5.14 9.20 -4.10
N TYR A 9 5.65 9.75 -5.20
CA TYR A 9 5.41 9.19 -6.53
C TYR A 9 5.95 7.76 -6.66
N LEU A 10 7.16 7.49 -6.17
CA LEU A 10 7.75 6.16 -6.20
C LEU A 10 6.99 5.16 -5.33
N ILE A 11 6.57 5.57 -4.12
CA ILE A 11 5.75 4.74 -3.23
C ILE A 11 4.41 4.41 -3.89
N LYS A 12 3.73 5.42 -4.43
CA LYS A 12 2.44 5.23 -5.10
C LYS A 12 2.58 4.37 -6.34
N PHE A 13 3.63 4.60 -7.15
CA PHE A 13 3.95 3.77 -8.31
C PHE A 13 4.17 2.32 -7.89
N SER A 14 5.03 2.05 -6.91
CA SER A 14 5.34 0.69 -6.45
C SER A 14 4.11 -0.06 -5.92
N LYS A 15 3.15 0.67 -5.37
CA LYS A 15 1.89 0.14 -4.87
C LYS A 15 0.89 -0.17 -6.00
N TRP A 16 0.75 0.74 -6.98
CA TRP A 16 -0.24 0.63 -8.04
C TRP A 16 0.25 -0.19 -9.24
N PHE A 17 1.57 -0.31 -9.44
CA PHE A 17 2.14 -1.16 -10.47
C PHE A 17 2.00 -2.63 -10.10
N SER A 18 0.78 -3.18 -10.26
CA SER A 18 0.39 -4.51 -9.80
C SER A 18 0.41 -5.53 -10.94
N LEU A 19 1.55 -6.20 -11.10
CA LEU A 19 1.77 -7.25 -12.11
C LEU A 19 0.93 -8.51 -11.85
N VAL A 20 0.54 -8.73 -10.61
CA VAL A 20 -0.14 -9.97 -10.18
C VAL A 20 -1.67 -9.89 -10.32
N MET A 21 -2.23 -8.69 -10.42
CA MET A 21 -3.68 -8.48 -10.44
C MET A 21 -4.41 -9.31 -11.50
N PRO A 22 -3.97 -9.36 -12.77
CA PRO A 22 -4.69 -10.08 -13.82
C PRO A 22 -4.59 -11.60 -13.69
N ILE A 23 -3.61 -12.12 -12.95
CA ILE A 23 -3.29 -13.55 -12.94
C ILE A 23 -3.48 -14.23 -11.58
N ILE A 24 -3.91 -13.48 -10.56
CA ILE A 24 -3.95 -13.97 -9.18
C ILE A 24 -4.84 -15.19 -8.99
N VAL A 25 -5.98 -15.24 -9.68
CA VAL A 25 -6.90 -16.38 -9.63
C VAL A 25 -6.27 -17.61 -10.27
N LEU A 26 -5.68 -17.46 -11.46
CA LEU A 26 -4.97 -18.56 -12.14
C LEU A 26 -3.80 -19.10 -11.31
N PHE A 27 -3.10 -18.20 -10.62
CA PHE A 27 -2.02 -18.59 -9.72
C PHE A 27 -2.52 -19.44 -8.54
N TYR A 28 -3.65 -19.11 -7.96
CA TYR A 28 -4.25 -19.88 -6.88
C TYR A 28 -4.73 -21.24 -7.37
N GLU A 29 -5.38 -21.30 -8.53
CA GLU A 29 -5.83 -22.55 -9.16
C GLU A 29 -4.66 -23.49 -9.47
N ASP A 30 -3.54 -22.96 -9.98
CA ASP A 30 -2.30 -23.72 -10.22
C ASP A 30 -1.71 -24.33 -8.95
N HIS A 31 -2.02 -23.73 -7.79
CA HIS A 31 -1.64 -24.26 -6.47
C HIS A 31 -2.72 -25.14 -5.82
N GLY A 32 -3.73 -25.55 -6.59
CA GLY A 32 -4.78 -26.47 -6.13
C GLY A 32 -5.85 -25.80 -5.24
N LEU A 33 -5.93 -24.48 -5.22
CA LEU A 33 -6.94 -23.75 -4.46
C LEU A 33 -8.21 -23.57 -5.30
N GLY A 34 -9.34 -23.90 -4.69
CA GLY A 34 -10.64 -23.67 -5.32
C GLY A 34 -11.11 -22.22 -5.21
N LEU A 35 -12.19 -21.89 -5.94
CA LEU A 35 -12.80 -20.56 -5.90
C LEU A 35 -13.18 -20.13 -4.47
N GLN A 36 -13.60 -21.06 -3.63
CA GLN A 36 -13.94 -20.79 -2.24
C GLN A 36 -12.71 -20.28 -1.46
N ASP A 37 -11.54 -20.91 -1.65
CA ASP A 37 -10.29 -20.50 -1.01
C ASP A 37 -9.86 -19.11 -1.48
N VAL A 38 -10.03 -18.82 -2.77
CA VAL A 38 -9.75 -17.49 -3.34
C VAL A 38 -10.61 -16.42 -2.67
N PHE A 39 -11.90 -16.68 -2.50
CA PHE A 39 -12.81 -15.76 -1.81
C PHE A 39 -12.43 -15.57 -0.34
N ILE A 40 -12.03 -16.63 0.36
CA ILE A 40 -11.59 -16.53 1.75
C ILE A 40 -10.34 -15.65 1.84
N LEU A 41 -9.33 -15.88 0.99
CA LEU A 41 -8.09 -15.09 0.97
C LEU A 41 -8.38 -13.60 0.71
N LYS A 42 -9.21 -13.28 -0.30
CA LYS A 42 -9.59 -11.90 -0.60
C LYS A 42 -10.44 -11.25 0.48
N SER A 43 -11.29 -12.03 1.14
CA SER A 43 -12.05 -11.56 2.30
C SER A 43 -11.13 -11.21 3.48
N VAL A 44 -10.13 -12.03 3.76
CA VAL A 44 -9.14 -11.76 4.82
C VAL A 44 -8.35 -10.49 4.53
N TYR A 45 -7.89 -10.29 3.29
CA TYR A 45 -7.28 -9.03 2.88
C TYR A 45 -8.19 -7.83 3.15
N SER A 46 -9.45 -7.92 2.71
CA SER A 46 -10.44 -6.84 2.85
C SER A 46 -10.77 -6.55 4.31
N VAL A 47 -10.94 -7.60 5.14
CA VAL A 47 -11.18 -7.46 6.58
C VAL A 47 -9.99 -6.81 7.26
N ALA A 48 -8.75 -7.24 6.95
CA ALA A 48 -7.54 -6.61 7.48
C ALA A 48 -7.46 -5.13 7.08
N ALA A 49 -7.75 -4.82 5.82
CA ALA A 49 -7.76 -3.45 5.32
C ALA A 49 -8.80 -2.59 6.04
N VAL A 50 -10.07 -2.98 6.04
CA VAL A 50 -11.17 -2.19 6.63
C VAL A 50 -10.99 -2.02 8.15
N THR A 51 -10.62 -3.10 8.86
CA THR A 51 -10.46 -3.05 10.31
C THR A 51 -9.33 -2.10 10.73
N LEU A 52 -8.28 -2.02 9.92
CA LEU A 52 -7.11 -1.18 10.22
C LEU A 52 -7.20 0.22 9.61
N GLU A 53 -8.23 0.55 8.83
CA GLU A 53 -8.33 1.85 8.15
C GLU A 53 -8.39 3.02 9.14
N ILE A 54 -9.25 2.94 10.15
CA ILE A 54 -9.33 3.96 11.21
C ILE A 54 -8.10 3.95 12.11
N PRO A 55 -7.62 2.80 12.64
CA PRO A 55 -6.41 2.77 13.45
C PRO A 55 -5.16 3.24 12.73
N SER A 56 -5.02 2.98 11.41
CA SER A 56 -3.83 3.39 10.66
C SER A 56 -3.71 4.90 10.50
N GLY A 57 -4.83 5.60 10.26
CA GLY A 57 -4.87 7.06 10.24
C GLY A 57 -4.42 7.67 11.57
N TYR A 58 -4.97 7.16 12.68
CA TYR A 58 -4.55 7.55 14.02
C TYR A 58 -3.07 7.24 14.29
N LEU A 59 -2.61 6.06 13.89
CA LEU A 59 -1.21 5.67 14.04
C LEU A 59 -0.28 6.61 13.25
N ALA A 60 -0.69 7.04 12.06
CA ALA A 60 0.07 7.99 11.26
C ALA A 60 0.20 9.36 11.94
N ASP A 61 -0.81 9.81 12.65
CA ASP A 61 -0.79 11.10 13.35
C ASP A 61 0.04 11.04 14.66
N VAL A 62 0.04 9.90 15.38
CA VAL A 62 0.74 9.75 16.67
C VAL A 62 2.17 9.25 16.49
N TRP A 63 2.37 8.21 15.70
CA TRP A 63 3.67 7.57 15.51
C TRP A 63 4.52 8.27 14.46
N GLY A 64 3.86 8.94 13.51
CA GLY A 64 4.45 9.68 12.41
C GLY A 64 4.18 9.07 11.04
N ARG A 65 3.83 9.92 10.09
CA ARG A 65 3.43 9.52 8.74
C ARG A 65 4.52 8.80 7.98
N LYS A 66 5.78 9.27 8.10
CA LYS A 66 6.95 8.62 7.50
C LYS A 66 7.12 7.18 8.00
N LYS A 67 7.00 6.95 9.31
CA LYS A 67 7.17 5.60 9.89
C LYS A 67 6.08 4.65 9.42
N CYS A 68 4.83 5.12 9.31
CA CYS A 68 3.73 4.34 8.77
C CYS A 68 3.97 3.97 7.30
N LEU A 69 4.48 4.89 6.48
CA LEU A 69 4.85 4.62 5.09
C LEU A 69 5.99 3.61 4.98
N ILE A 70 7.03 3.71 5.82
CA ILE A 70 8.12 2.73 5.84
C ILE A 70 7.58 1.34 6.20
N LEU A 71 6.80 1.24 7.28
CA LEU A 71 6.22 -0.04 7.71
C LEU A 71 5.29 -0.62 6.64
N GLY A 72 4.44 0.22 6.05
CA GLY A 72 3.55 -0.19 4.95
C GLY A 72 4.30 -0.76 3.76
N CYS A 73 5.38 -0.09 3.30
CA CYS A 73 6.22 -0.59 2.21
C CYS A 73 6.92 -1.90 2.56
N ILE A 74 7.40 -2.07 3.80
CA ILE A 74 8.02 -3.32 4.28
C ILE A 74 6.99 -4.45 4.27
N LEU A 75 5.76 -4.21 4.74
CA LEU A 75 4.70 -5.22 4.74
C LEU A 75 4.28 -5.61 3.32
N PHE A 76 4.21 -4.66 2.39
CA PHE A 76 3.98 -4.93 0.97
C PHE A 76 5.05 -5.85 0.39
N PHE A 77 6.30 -5.50 0.59
CA PHE A 77 7.43 -6.31 0.13
C PHE A 77 7.39 -7.72 0.75
N GLY A 78 7.18 -7.81 2.08
CA GLY A 78 7.06 -9.08 2.78
C GLY A 78 5.91 -9.95 2.27
N GLY A 79 4.75 -9.38 2.00
CA GLY A 79 3.61 -10.08 1.43
C GLY A 79 3.91 -10.68 0.06
N TYR A 80 4.52 -9.90 -0.86
CA TYR A 80 4.90 -10.41 -2.17
C TYR A 80 6.06 -11.41 -2.12
N LEU A 81 6.99 -11.29 -1.16
CA LEU A 81 7.98 -12.33 -0.90
C LEU A 81 7.33 -13.64 -0.46
N CYS A 82 6.34 -13.60 0.43
CA CYS A 82 5.60 -14.79 0.81
C CYS A 82 4.98 -15.46 -0.43
N TYR A 83 4.29 -14.71 -1.29
CA TYR A 83 3.75 -15.26 -2.53
C TYR A 83 4.80 -15.84 -3.47
N SER A 84 5.98 -15.25 -3.53
CA SER A 84 7.06 -15.68 -4.41
C SER A 84 7.62 -17.05 -4.05
N PHE A 85 7.68 -17.38 -2.75
CA PHE A 85 8.40 -18.54 -2.26
C PHE A 85 7.52 -19.61 -1.59
N THR A 86 6.22 -19.38 -1.45
CA THR A 86 5.31 -20.33 -0.81
C THR A 86 4.27 -20.88 -1.79
N SER A 87 3.60 -21.97 -1.36
CA SER A 87 2.58 -22.67 -2.16
C SER A 87 1.42 -23.17 -1.31
N THR A 88 1.33 -22.75 -0.04
CA THR A 88 0.32 -23.24 0.88
C THR A 88 -0.75 -22.19 1.15
N PHE A 89 -2.00 -22.62 1.33
CA PHE A 89 -3.10 -21.75 1.70
C PHE A 89 -2.79 -20.86 2.92
N THR A 90 -2.21 -21.47 3.97
CA THR A 90 -1.88 -20.73 5.22
C THR A 90 -0.85 -19.62 4.97
N ALA A 91 0.14 -19.85 4.11
CA ALA A 91 1.13 -18.85 3.76
C ALA A 91 0.51 -17.72 2.92
N PHE A 92 -0.39 -18.04 1.99
CA PHE A 92 -1.13 -17.03 1.24
C PHE A 92 -2.04 -16.20 2.14
N LEU A 93 -2.70 -16.83 3.12
CA LEU A 93 -3.50 -16.13 4.12
C LEU A 93 -2.67 -15.13 4.92
N PHE A 94 -1.48 -15.53 5.35
CA PHE A 94 -0.55 -14.62 6.02
C PHE A 94 -0.10 -13.47 5.10
N ALA A 95 0.21 -13.77 3.84
CA ALA A 95 0.56 -12.77 2.84
C ALA A 95 -0.56 -11.73 2.62
N GLU A 96 -1.83 -12.18 2.54
CA GLU A 96 -2.98 -11.28 2.39
C GLU A 96 -3.16 -10.35 3.61
N ILE A 97 -2.90 -10.85 4.82
CA ILE A 97 -2.90 -10.01 6.04
C ILE A 97 -1.80 -8.94 5.95
N LEU A 98 -0.58 -9.32 5.54
CA LEU A 98 0.52 -8.37 5.37
C LEU A 98 0.19 -7.30 4.32
N LEU A 99 -0.36 -7.72 3.17
CA LEU A 99 -0.73 -6.81 2.08
C LEU A 99 -1.88 -5.87 2.50
N GLY A 100 -2.93 -6.39 3.14
CA GLY A 100 -4.06 -5.58 3.62
C GLY A 100 -3.62 -4.55 4.68
N THR A 101 -2.80 -4.97 5.64
CA THR A 101 -2.23 -4.09 6.67
C THR A 101 -1.31 -3.03 6.05
N GLY A 102 -0.44 -3.44 5.12
CA GLY A 102 0.45 -2.52 4.40
C GLY A 102 -0.32 -1.48 3.59
N GLN A 103 -1.41 -1.90 2.94
CA GLN A 103 -2.31 -1.04 2.17
C GLN A 103 -2.86 0.12 3.01
N THR A 104 -3.39 -0.18 4.19
CA THR A 104 -4.01 0.85 5.04
C THR A 104 -2.98 1.80 5.64
N LEU A 105 -1.81 1.30 6.04
CA LEU A 105 -0.73 2.14 6.55
C LEU A 105 -0.22 3.14 5.50
N VAL A 106 -0.14 2.72 4.23
CA VAL A 106 0.23 3.62 3.14
C VAL A 106 -0.90 4.61 2.86
N ASN A 107 -2.16 4.16 2.71
CA ASN A 107 -3.31 5.03 2.42
C ASN A 107 -3.54 6.09 3.49
N GLY A 108 -3.39 5.73 4.77
CA GLY A 108 -3.59 6.67 5.88
C GLY A 108 -2.51 7.74 6.00
N ALA A 109 -1.35 7.54 5.36
CA ALA A 109 -0.19 8.41 5.55
C ALA A 109 0.25 9.17 4.29
N ASP A 110 0.02 8.65 3.07
CA ASP A 110 0.57 9.22 1.83
C ASP A 110 0.00 10.61 1.49
N SER A 111 -1.31 10.74 1.38
CA SER A 111 -1.99 12.00 1.07
C SER A 111 -1.83 13.03 2.19
N ALA A 112 -1.81 12.56 3.44
CA ALA A 112 -1.59 13.42 4.59
C ALA A 112 -0.15 13.99 4.61
N LEU A 113 0.88 13.18 4.30
CA LEU A 113 2.26 13.67 4.21
C LEU A 113 2.46 14.60 3.01
N LEU A 114 1.75 14.36 1.89
CA LEU A 114 1.73 15.27 0.75
C LEU A 114 1.17 16.63 1.16
N TYR A 115 0.03 16.65 1.87
CA TYR A 115 -0.58 17.87 2.37
C TYR A 115 0.38 18.64 3.29
N ASP A 116 0.97 17.99 4.31
CA ASP A 116 1.95 18.61 5.20
C ASP A 116 3.15 19.18 4.45
N THR A 117 3.59 18.46 3.41
CA THR A 117 4.69 18.91 2.57
C THR A 117 4.31 20.22 1.86
N THR A 118 3.10 20.33 1.32
CA THR A 118 2.65 21.55 0.63
C THR A 118 2.47 22.72 1.60
N VAL A 119 1.87 22.49 2.76
CA VAL A 119 1.72 23.48 3.84
C VAL A 119 3.08 23.99 4.32
N ARG A 120 4.03 23.10 4.57
CA ARG A 120 5.38 23.47 5.02
C ARG A 120 6.09 24.43 4.05
N TYR A 121 5.86 24.27 2.76
CA TYR A 121 6.48 25.10 1.72
C TYR A 121 5.55 26.25 1.25
N LYS A 122 4.42 26.51 1.94
CA LYS A 122 3.43 27.57 1.62
C LYS A 122 2.94 27.46 0.17
N LYS A 123 2.57 26.23 -0.23
CA LYS A 123 2.10 25.89 -1.59
C LYS A 123 0.87 24.96 -1.52
N GLU A 124 -0.05 25.24 -0.59
CA GLU A 124 -1.24 24.44 -0.34
C GLU A 124 -2.12 24.35 -1.60
N GLU A 125 -2.13 25.40 -2.41
CA GLU A 125 -2.85 25.46 -3.69
C GLU A 125 -2.39 24.38 -4.70
N LEU A 126 -1.17 23.85 -4.52
CA LEU A 126 -0.64 22.80 -5.40
C LEU A 126 -1.00 21.37 -4.92
N TYR A 127 -1.60 21.22 -3.73
CA TYR A 127 -1.93 19.89 -3.19
C TYR A 127 -2.78 19.07 -4.16
N LEU A 128 -3.94 19.60 -4.57
CA LEU A 128 -4.85 18.91 -5.51
C LEU A 128 -4.18 18.58 -6.83
N ARG A 129 -3.29 19.42 -7.32
CA ARG A 129 -2.53 19.17 -8.54
C ARG A 129 -1.56 18.02 -8.39
N TYR A 130 -0.86 17.92 -7.26
CA TYR A 130 0.05 16.80 -7.00
C TYR A 130 -0.71 15.51 -6.75
N GLU A 131 -1.77 15.54 -5.95
CA GLU A 131 -2.63 14.38 -5.68
C GLU A 131 -3.22 13.83 -6.97
N GLY A 132 -3.78 14.67 -7.82
CA GLY A 132 -4.30 14.27 -9.14
C GLY A 132 -3.23 13.66 -10.05
N ARG A 133 -2.00 14.19 -10.05
CA ARG A 133 -0.88 13.62 -10.80
C ARG A 133 -0.44 12.26 -10.26
N ILE A 134 -0.38 12.10 -8.94
CA ILE A 134 -0.05 10.84 -8.28
C ILE A 134 -1.07 9.78 -8.68
N THR A 135 -2.37 10.11 -8.61
CA THR A 135 -3.46 9.20 -8.99
C THR A 135 -3.39 8.84 -10.48
N MET A 136 -3.15 9.82 -11.35
CA MET A 136 -3.00 9.57 -12.78
C MET A 136 -1.83 8.61 -13.07
N ILE A 137 -0.66 8.86 -12.47
CA ILE A 137 0.52 7.98 -12.61
C ILE A 137 0.18 6.57 -12.11
N GLY A 138 -0.53 6.45 -10.98
CA GLY A 138 -0.98 5.17 -10.45
C GLY A 138 -1.85 4.40 -11.44
N ASN A 139 -2.89 5.02 -11.98
CA ASN A 139 -3.80 4.37 -12.94
C ASN A 139 -3.07 3.92 -14.22
N PHE A 140 -2.17 4.75 -14.76
CA PHE A 140 -1.34 4.35 -15.91
C PHE A 140 -0.38 3.21 -15.55
N ALA A 141 0.23 3.24 -14.37
CA ALA A 141 1.10 2.19 -13.89
C ALA A 141 0.36 0.85 -13.78
N GLU A 142 -0.88 0.85 -13.25
CA GLU A 142 -1.72 -0.34 -13.13
C GLU A 142 -2.09 -0.91 -14.51
N ALA A 143 -2.50 -0.07 -15.46
CA ALA A 143 -2.82 -0.50 -16.82
C ALA A 143 -1.61 -1.15 -17.51
N ILE A 144 -0.43 -0.53 -17.42
CA ILE A 144 0.82 -1.05 -17.99
C ILE A 144 1.21 -2.36 -17.28
N ALA A 145 1.13 -2.39 -15.95
CA ALA A 145 1.45 -3.57 -15.16
C ALA A 145 0.55 -4.76 -15.51
N GLY A 146 -0.73 -4.53 -15.79
CA GLY A 146 -1.66 -5.57 -16.23
C GLY A 146 -1.18 -6.28 -17.50
N ILE A 147 -0.70 -5.52 -18.49
CA ILE A 147 -0.14 -6.08 -19.73
C ILE A 147 1.13 -6.88 -19.47
N PHE A 148 2.09 -6.29 -18.75
CA PHE A 148 3.35 -6.98 -18.42
C PHE A 148 3.14 -8.18 -17.51
N GLY A 149 2.20 -8.13 -16.57
CA GLY A 149 1.84 -9.25 -15.71
C GLY A 149 1.34 -10.44 -16.51
N GLY A 150 0.44 -10.22 -17.48
CA GLY A 150 -0.01 -11.25 -18.40
C GLY A 150 1.11 -11.85 -19.25
N LEU A 151 2.00 -11.00 -19.80
CA LEU A 151 3.15 -11.47 -20.59
C LEU A 151 4.12 -12.31 -19.75
N LEU A 152 4.44 -11.90 -18.54
CA LEU A 152 5.30 -12.69 -17.63
C LEU A 152 4.65 -14.02 -17.24
N ALA A 153 3.34 -14.02 -17.02
CA ALA A 153 2.59 -15.22 -16.67
C ALA A 153 2.56 -16.26 -17.78
N ALA A 154 2.70 -15.84 -19.05
CA ALA A 154 2.82 -16.77 -20.18
C ALA A 154 4.08 -17.65 -20.11
N TYR A 155 5.13 -17.22 -19.40
CA TYR A 155 6.33 -18.02 -19.14
C TYR A 155 6.20 -18.81 -17.86
N SER A 156 5.72 -18.21 -16.78
CA SER A 156 5.46 -18.84 -15.50
C SER A 156 4.56 -17.96 -14.64
N LEU A 157 3.55 -18.54 -13.99
CA LEU A 157 2.65 -17.82 -13.08
C LEU A 157 3.37 -17.26 -11.84
N ARG A 158 4.58 -17.71 -11.51
CA ARG A 158 5.40 -17.16 -10.42
C ARG A 158 6.24 -15.93 -10.82
N LEU A 159 6.58 -15.77 -12.10
CA LEU A 159 7.39 -14.63 -12.55
C LEU A 159 6.80 -13.26 -12.21
N PRO A 160 5.48 -13.02 -12.38
CA PRO A 160 4.85 -11.77 -11.95
C PRO A 160 5.06 -11.47 -10.46
N PHE A 161 5.06 -12.49 -9.59
CA PHE A 161 5.25 -12.29 -8.14
C PHE A 161 6.69 -11.93 -7.79
N TYR A 162 7.70 -12.54 -8.43
CA TYR A 162 9.10 -12.13 -8.25
C TYR A 162 9.31 -10.68 -8.71
N ALA A 163 8.79 -10.33 -9.88
CA ALA A 163 8.87 -8.97 -10.40
C ALA A 163 8.11 -7.98 -9.50
N GLN A 164 6.94 -8.37 -8.98
CA GLN A 164 6.16 -7.57 -8.05
C GLN A 164 6.88 -7.33 -6.73
N ALA A 165 7.55 -8.35 -6.18
CA ALA A 165 8.37 -8.18 -4.98
C ALA A 165 9.50 -7.16 -5.22
N PHE A 166 10.16 -7.21 -6.39
CA PHE A 166 11.17 -6.23 -6.75
C PHE A 166 10.59 -4.80 -6.87
N VAL A 167 9.41 -4.65 -7.49
CA VAL A 167 8.72 -3.35 -7.58
C VAL A 167 8.34 -2.84 -6.19
N ALA A 168 7.79 -3.70 -5.33
CA ALA A 168 7.45 -3.34 -3.95
C ALA A 168 8.67 -2.90 -3.13
N PHE A 169 9.83 -3.53 -3.36
CA PHE A 169 11.09 -3.15 -2.73
C PHE A 169 11.48 -1.70 -3.01
N ILE A 170 11.19 -1.15 -4.20
CA ILE A 170 11.49 0.25 -4.56
C ILE A 170 10.81 1.24 -3.61
N GLY A 171 9.63 0.89 -3.09
CA GLY A 171 8.91 1.70 -2.10
C GLY A 171 9.67 1.90 -0.79
N ILE A 172 10.49 0.93 -0.36
CA ILE A 172 11.22 0.98 0.91
C ILE A 172 12.25 2.12 0.92
N PRO A 173 13.26 2.17 0.03
CA PRO A 173 14.22 3.27 0.01
C PRO A 173 13.54 4.63 -0.26
N ALA A 174 12.47 4.65 -1.06
CA ALA A 174 11.68 5.86 -1.27
C ALA A 174 11.06 6.37 0.05
N ALA A 175 10.49 5.47 0.86
CA ALA A 175 9.90 5.82 2.16
C ALA A 175 10.97 6.30 3.16
N PHE A 176 12.17 5.71 3.16
CA PHE A 176 13.28 6.20 3.99
C PHE A 176 13.76 7.60 3.57
N ALA A 177 13.72 7.93 2.28
CA ALA A 177 14.12 9.24 1.75
C ALA A 177 13.14 10.38 2.10
N LEU A 178 11.92 10.07 2.60
CA LEU A 178 10.94 11.07 3.02
C LEU A 178 11.46 11.91 4.19
N GLN A 179 11.12 13.19 4.15
CA GLN A 179 11.29 14.12 5.27
C GLN A 179 9.95 14.28 5.98
N GLU A 180 9.92 13.99 7.27
CA GLU A 180 8.76 14.21 8.11
C GLU A 180 8.75 15.63 8.66
N PHE A 181 7.61 16.29 8.58
CA PHE A 181 7.42 17.61 9.17
C PHE A 181 6.59 17.44 10.43
N ASN A 182 7.12 17.93 11.55
CA ASN A 182 6.51 17.79 12.86
C ASN A 182 5.29 18.72 12.96
N THR A 183 4.20 18.38 12.30
CA THR A 183 2.88 18.94 12.56
C THR A 183 2.28 18.16 13.72
N LYS A 184 2.75 18.43 14.95
CA LYS A 184 2.09 17.93 16.16
C LYS A 184 0.70 18.55 16.20
N SER A 185 -0.30 17.88 15.65
CA SER A 185 -1.66 18.10 16.10
C SER A 185 -1.66 17.68 17.57
N LYS A 186 -1.98 18.63 18.46
CA LYS A 186 -2.22 18.33 19.88
C LYS A 186 -3.55 17.55 19.96
N VAL A 187 -3.50 16.28 19.60
CA VAL A 187 -4.61 15.37 19.88
C VAL A 187 -4.58 15.10 21.39
N GLN A 188 -5.34 15.90 22.14
CA GLN A 188 -5.63 15.62 23.54
C GLN A 188 -6.65 14.47 23.55
N ASN A 189 -6.22 13.30 24.04
CA ASN A 189 -7.02 12.09 24.27
C ASN A 189 -7.76 11.53 23.03
N PRO A 190 -7.06 10.68 22.26
CA PRO A 190 -7.59 10.10 21.04
C PRO A 190 -8.76 9.12 21.24
N VAL A 191 -8.78 8.37 22.33
CA VAL A 191 -9.83 7.40 22.64
C VAL A 191 -11.19 8.10 22.86
N SER A 192 -11.17 9.27 23.50
CA SER A 192 -12.41 10.04 23.72
C SER A 192 -12.97 10.64 22.42
N GLU A 193 -12.14 10.92 21.45
CA GLU A 193 -12.57 11.49 20.16
C GLU A 193 -13.11 10.41 19.22
N ILE A 194 -12.49 9.23 19.20
CA ILE A 194 -13.01 8.03 18.50
C ILE A 194 -14.37 7.61 19.07
N LEU A 195 -14.51 7.56 20.40
CA LEU A 195 -15.78 7.24 21.06
C LEU A 195 -16.85 8.32 20.82
N ARG A 196 -16.45 9.57 20.61
CA ARG A 196 -17.37 10.65 20.27
C ARG A 196 -17.87 10.56 18.83
N ILE A 197 -17.02 10.15 17.90
CA ILE A 197 -17.40 9.94 16.48
C ILE A 197 -18.30 8.70 16.33
N LEU A 198 -18.04 7.62 17.08
CA LEU A 198 -18.86 6.41 17.05
C LEU A 198 -20.22 6.56 17.73
N LYS A 199 -20.47 7.66 18.44
CA LYS A 199 -21.72 7.95 19.16
C LYS A 199 -22.72 8.79 18.36
N TYR A 200 -22.36 9.24 17.18
CA TYR A 200 -23.18 9.95 16.19
C TYR A 200 -23.40 9.09 14.95
#